data_0afb9dda9f765cc89944a868979312a2
#
_entry.id   0afb9dda9f765cc89944a868979312a2
#
_cell.length_a   1.000
_cell.length_b   1.000
_cell.length_c   1.000
_cell.angle_alpha   90.00
_cell.angle_beta   90.00
_cell.angle_gamma   90.00
#
_symmetry.space_group_name_H-M   'P 1'
#
loop_
_entity.id
_entity.type
_entity.pdbx_description
1 polymer ?
#
loop_
_entity_poly.entity_id
_entity_poly.type
_entity_poly.pdbx_seq_one_letter_code
_entity_poly.pdbx_strand_id
1 'polypeptide(L)'
;VPYKLPDHKTRSTWKSDSSLGHEGFNEIMFEDAKGGELVFEQAQRNRRRLVKNDENITIVHDRQKLVKNDEQDKTLGFLKVYVGRDHDIAVKLNKRERVEGDAHLRVFGKQNQRVEGKQSTIVKGDRHEIVGKNYAIGVAEEIHVAAGQAVVLEAGQDLTIKGPGGFIRIDQSGVTIRGKVVKINSGGSPGDGKGSSPSEPDAAVEAEVDDVSVTLIGQ
;
A
#
# COMPACT_ATOMS: atom_id res chain seq x y z
N VAL A 1 -31.79 14.73 -38.03
CA VAL A 1 -31.78 15.04 -36.59
C VAL A 1 -31.49 13.72 -35.87
N PRO A 2 -30.45 13.63 -35.05
CA PRO A 2 -30.04 12.38 -34.40
C PRO A 2 -31.06 11.84 -33.39
N TYR A 3 -31.96 12.68 -32.90
CA TYR A 3 -33.03 12.32 -31.97
C TYR A 3 -34.40 12.69 -32.52
N LYS A 4 -35.39 11.84 -32.24
CA LYS A 4 -36.77 12.02 -32.76
C LYS A 4 -37.47 13.17 -32.06
N LEU A 5 -38.06 14.08 -32.81
CA LEU A 5 -38.90 15.17 -32.29
C LEU A 5 -40.38 14.79 -32.41
N PRO A 6 -41.25 15.24 -31.47
CA PRO A 6 -40.97 16.11 -30.33
C PRO A 6 -40.48 15.38 -29.06
N ASP A 7 -40.27 14.07 -29.10
CA ASP A 7 -39.97 13.23 -27.93
C ASP A 7 -38.71 13.70 -27.17
N HIS A 8 -37.71 14.21 -27.89
CA HIS A 8 -36.44 14.69 -27.34
C HIS A 8 -36.22 16.19 -27.56
N LYS A 9 -37.26 16.99 -27.35
CA LYS A 9 -37.22 18.44 -27.58
C LYS A 9 -36.26 19.20 -26.63
N THR A 10 -35.92 18.60 -25.52
CA THR A 10 -34.99 19.16 -24.50
C THR A 10 -33.53 18.78 -24.74
N ARG A 11 -33.22 18.00 -25.79
CA ARG A 11 -31.87 17.60 -26.14
C ARG A 11 -31.22 18.51 -27.14
N SER A 12 -29.98 18.91 -26.81
CA SER A 12 -29.05 19.54 -27.74
C SER A 12 -27.84 18.62 -27.92
N THR A 13 -27.42 18.39 -29.17
CA THR A 13 -26.35 17.44 -29.44
C THR A 13 -25.40 17.92 -30.53
N TRP A 14 -24.15 17.59 -30.36
CA TRP A 14 -23.11 17.66 -31.37
C TRP A 14 -22.61 16.22 -31.62
N LYS A 15 -23.10 15.61 -32.69
CA LYS A 15 -22.85 14.21 -33.04
C LYS A 15 -22.25 14.10 -34.44
N SER A 16 -21.23 13.27 -34.56
CA SER A 16 -20.61 12.87 -35.80
C SER A 16 -20.69 11.36 -35.99
N ASP A 17 -20.97 10.89 -37.21
CA ASP A 17 -20.93 9.47 -37.55
C ASP A 17 -19.52 9.04 -37.95
N SER A 18 -19.20 7.77 -37.75
CA SER A 18 -17.99 7.15 -38.29
C SER A 18 -18.01 7.09 -39.81
N SER A 19 -16.87 6.73 -40.46
CA SER A 19 -16.78 6.59 -41.91
C SER A 19 -17.82 5.62 -42.46
N LEU A 20 -18.18 5.80 -43.74
CA LEU A 20 -19.12 4.93 -44.42
C LEU A 20 -18.78 3.44 -44.27
N GLY A 21 -19.79 2.63 -43.96
CA GLY A 21 -19.62 1.19 -43.70
C GLY A 21 -19.16 0.79 -42.29
N HIS A 22 -18.96 1.76 -41.39
CA HIS A 22 -18.66 1.51 -40.00
C HIS A 22 -19.78 2.05 -39.11
N GLU A 23 -20.23 1.25 -38.17
CA GLU A 23 -21.12 1.68 -37.10
C GLU A 23 -20.29 2.38 -35.98
N GLY A 24 -20.83 3.44 -35.42
CA GLY A 24 -20.26 4.18 -34.33
C GLY A 24 -20.32 5.69 -34.50
N PHE A 25 -20.09 6.42 -33.41
CA PHE A 25 -20.20 7.88 -33.40
C PHE A 25 -19.39 8.49 -32.24
N ASN A 26 -19.07 9.77 -32.36
CA ASN A 26 -18.65 10.63 -31.25
C ASN A 26 -19.79 11.60 -30.96
N GLU A 27 -20.00 11.91 -29.68
CA GLU A 27 -21.13 12.77 -29.29
C GLU A 27 -20.81 13.58 -28.02
N ILE A 28 -21.23 14.84 -28.04
CA ILE A 28 -21.45 15.66 -26.84
C ILE A 28 -22.92 16.03 -26.83
N MET A 29 -23.67 15.62 -25.82
CA MET A 29 -25.09 15.81 -25.72
C MET A 29 -25.43 16.45 -24.37
N PHE A 30 -26.38 17.39 -24.42
CA PHE A 30 -27.01 18.04 -23.29
C PHE A 30 -28.46 17.61 -23.23
N GLU A 31 -28.94 17.13 -22.12
CA GLU A 31 -30.34 16.93 -21.80
C GLU A 31 -30.74 17.95 -20.72
N ASP A 32 -31.72 18.80 -21.03
CA ASP A 32 -32.17 19.90 -20.17
C ASP A 32 -33.56 19.64 -19.57
N ALA A 33 -34.08 18.42 -19.67
CA ALA A 33 -35.33 18.05 -19.02
C ALA A 33 -35.20 18.13 -17.50
N LYS A 34 -36.09 18.90 -16.87
CA LYS A 34 -36.08 19.14 -15.40
C LYS A 34 -36.04 17.84 -14.60
N GLY A 35 -35.04 17.68 -13.76
CA GLY A 35 -34.82 16.49 -12.92
C GLY A 35 -34.16 15.32 -13.67
N GLY A 36 -33.74 15.51 -14.91
CA GLY A 36 -33.00 14.55 -15.73
C GLY A 36 -31.86 15.19 -16.51
N GLU A 37 -31.42 16.35 -16.04
CA GLU A 37 -30.33 17.12 -16.67
C GLU A 37 -29.04 16.27 -16.74
N LEU A 38 -28.42 16.22 -17.92
CA LEU A 38 -27.26 15.38 -18.18
C LEU A 38 -26.35 16.03 -19.23
N VAL A 39 -25.06 16.02 -18.97
CA VAL A 39 -24.03 16.19 -20.01
C VAL A 39 -23.43 14.83 -20.30
N PHE A 40 -23.61 14.35 -21.51
CA PHE A 40 -23.08 13.07 -21.97
C PHE A 40 -21.96 13.31 -22.98
N GLU A 41 -20.83 12.64 -22.79
CA GLU A 41 -19.70 12.68 -23.70
C GLU A 41 -19.29 11.25 -24.09
N GLN A 42 -19.25 10.96 -25.38
CA GLN A 42 -18.83 9.69 -25.94
C GLN A 42 -17.75 9.90 -27.00
N ALA A 43 -16.64 9.19 -26.85
CA ALA A 43 -15.65 9.00 -27.89
C ALA A 43 -15.70 7.55 -28.37
N GLN A 44 -15.92 7.33 -29.68
CA GLN A 44 -16.03 5.98 -30.26
C GLN A 44 -14.77 5.14 -30.06
N ARG A 45 -13.59 5.77 -30.04
CA ARG A 45 -12.32 5.07 -29.88
C ARG A 45 -11.44 5.73 -28.82
N ASN A 46 -10.82 6.83 -29.13
CA ASN A 46 -9.85 7.49 -28.27
C ASN A 46 -10.33 8.89 -27.91
N ARG A 47 -10.18 9.24 -26.63
CA ARG A 47 -10.35 10.61 -26.16
C ARG A 47 -8.99 11.10 -25.66
N ARG A 48 -8.54 12.27 -26.17
CA ARG A 48 -7.36 12.96 -25.68
C ARG A 48 -7.76 14.35 -25.19
N ARG A 49 -7.24 14.73 -24.03
CA ARG A 49 -7.47 16.04 -23.43
C ARG A 49 -6.13 16.66 -23.08
N LEU A 50 -5.89 17.85 -23.61
CA LEU A 50 -4.70 18.66 -23.27
C LEU A 50 -5.18 19.94 -22.59
N VAL A 51 -4.75 20.17 -21.37
CA VAL A 51 -4.95 21.42 -20.63
C VAL A 51 -3.58 22.07 -20.46
N LYS A 52 -3.37 23.23 -21.10
CA LYS A 52 -2.05 23.88 -21.13
C LYS A 52 -1.70 24.66 -19.86
N ASN A 53 -2.66 24.90 -18.99
CA ASN A 53 -2.48 25.58 -17.72
C ASN A 53 -3.16 24.76 -16.62
N ASP A 54 -4.20 25.21 -16.03
CA ASP A 54 -4.82 24.61 -14.87
C ASP A 54 -6.11 23.87 -15.19
N GLU A 55 -6.34 22.74 -14.57
CA GLU A 55 -7.61 22.05 -14.56
C GLU A 55 -8.18 21.95 -13.15
N ASN A 56 -9.37 22.49 -12.92
CA ASN A 56 -10.09 22.39 -11.67
C ASN A 56 -11.36 21.55 -11.85
N ILE A 57 -11.49 20.48 -11.08
CA ILE A 57 -12.66 19.61 -11.10
C ILE A 57 -13.30 19.60 -9.71
N THR A 58 -14.55 20.06 -9.62
CA THR A 58 -15.36 19.98 -8.40
C THR A 58 -16.56 19.09 -8.65
N ILE A 59 -16.73 18.05 -7.83
CA ILE A 59 -17.87 17.15 -7.89
C ILE A 59 -18.57 17.23 -6.54
N VAL A 60 -19.81 17.71 -6.55
CA VAL A 60 -20.56 17.99 -5.33
C VAL A 60 -21.10 16.72 -4.68
N HIS A 61 -21.33 15.68 -5.45
CA HIS A 61 -21.87 14.41 -4.96
C HIS A 61 -20.88 13.27 -5.22
N ASP A 62 -21.17 12.32 -6.03
CA ASP A 62 -20.37 11.12 -6.20
C ASP A 62 -19.54 11.14 -7.48
N ARG A 63 -18.33 10.58 -7.42
CA ARG A 63 -17.51 10.29 -8.59
C ARG A 63 -17.24 8.81 -8.68
N GLN A 64 -17.52 8.21 -9.84
CA GLN A 64 -17.17 6.83 -10.16
C GLN A 64 -16.23 6.78 -11.37
N LYS A 65 -15.20 5.94 -11.28
CA LYS A 65 -14.25 5.69 -12.37
C LYS A 65 -14.09 4.18 -12.56
N LEU A 66 -14.29 3.71 -13.79
CA LEU A 66 -14.04 2.33 -14.18
C LEU A 66 -13.02 2.31 -15.33
N VAL A 67 -11.85 1.76 -15.07
CA VAL A 67 -10.84 1.45 -16.10
C VAL A 67 -10.79 -0.05 -16.27
N LYS A 68 -11.10 -0.55 -17.46
CA LYS A 68 -11.19 -2.01 -17.70
C LYS A 68 -9.87 -2.68 -17.98
N ASN A 69 -8.84 -1.93 -18.29
CA ASN A 69 -7.49 -2.40 -18.55
C ASN A 69 -6.52 -1.67 -17.64
N ASP A 70 -5.59 -0.92 -18.16
CA ASP A 70 -4.52 -0.29 -17.42
C ASP A 70 -4.80 1.18 -17.11
N GLU A 71 -4.39 1.64 -15.96
CA GLU A 71 -4.37 3.04 -15.56
C GLU A 71 -2.96 3.43 -15.14
N GLN A 72 -2.45 4.55 -15.66
CA GLN A 72 -1.16 5.11 -15.30
C GLN A 72 -1.33 6.58 -14.94
N ASP A 73 -0.93 6.95 -13.73
CA ASP A 73 -0.91 8.32 -13.24
C ASP A 73 0.53 8.76 -12.97
N LYS A 74 0.96 9.87 -13.55
CA LYS A 74 2.29 10.45 -13.32
C LYS A 74 2.17 11.90 -12.90
N THR A 75 2.63 12.21 -11.70
CA THR A 75 2.70 13.57 -11.14
C THR A 75 4.16 13.95 -10.92
N LEU A 76 4.65 14.96 -11.64
CA LEU A 76 6.05 15.41 -11.53
C LEU A 76 6.31 16.31 -10.31
N GLY A 77 5.26 16.85 -9.72
CA GLY A 77 5.32 17.69 -8.53
C GLY A 77 4.70 17.00 -7.31
N PHE A 78 3.94 17.74 -6.54
CA PHE A 78 3.32 17.21 -5.32
C PHE A 78 1.96 16.57 -5.61
N LEU A 79 1.77 15.35 -5.15
CA LEU A 79 0.46 14.72 -5.03
C LEU A 79 0.01 14.77 -3.56
N LYS A 80 -1.11 15.44 -3.29
CA LYS A 80 -1.74 15.49 -1.96
C LYS A 80 -3.11 14.83 -2.04
N VAL A 81 -3.34 13.84 -1.20
CA VAL A 81 -4.62 13.13 -1.11
C VAL A 81 -5.15 13.28 0.31
N TYR A 82 -6.39 13.78 0.43
CA TYR A 82 -7.12 13.84 1.69
C TYR A 82 -8.40 13.02 1.57
N VAL A 83 -8.58 12.08 2.47
CA VAL A 83 -9.78 11.24 2.54
C VAL A 83 -10.44 11.48 3.90
N GLY A 84 -11.66 12.01 3.89
CA GLY A 84 -12.38 12.40 5.11
C GLY A 84 -12.97 11.22 5.89
N ARG A 85 -13.02 10.03 5.30
CA ARG A 85 -13.53 8.79 5.92
C ARG A 85 -12.60 7.64 5.58
N ASP A 86 -13.12 6.55 5.06
CA ASP A 86 -12.39 5.32 4.80
C ASP A 86 -11.65 5.38 3.45
N HIS A 87 -10.48 4.77 3.41
CA HIS A 87 -9.70 4.59 2.20
C HIS A 87 -9.36 3.10 2.04
N ASP A 88 -10.11 2.40 1.20
CA ASP A 88 -9.95 0.97 0.95
C ASP A 88 -9.10 0.74 -0.30
N ILE A 89 -8.07 -0.10 -0.16
CA ILE A 89 -7.20 -0.50 -1.27
C ILE A 89 -7.17 -2.02 -1.34
N ALA A 90 -7.66 -2.60 -2.43
CA ALA A 90 -7.60 -4.03 -2.70
C ALA A 90 -6.74 -4.31 -3.93
N VAL A 91 -5.64 -5.05 -3.75
CA VAL A 91 -4.72 -5.43 -4.83
C VAL A 91 -4.69 -6.96 -4.94
N LYS A 92 -5.13 -7.49 -6.08
CA LYS A 92 -5.23 -8.95 -6.27
C LYS A 92 -3.89 -9.66 -6.46
N LEU A 93 -2.89 -8.98 -6.95
CA LEU A 93 -1.58 -9.57 -7.23
C LEU A 93 -0.50 -8.91 -6.37
N ASN A 94 0.25 -7.98 -6.90
CA ASN A 94 1.41 -7.38 -6.25
C ASN A 94 1.18 -5.89 -5.97
N LYS A 95 1.48 -5.44 -4.76
CA LYS A 95 1.68 -4.03 -4.44
C LYS A 95 3.17 -3.79 -4.25
N ARG A 96 3.75 -2.86 -5.03
CA ARG A 96 5.13 -2.40 -4.88
C ARG A 96 5.14 -0.92 -4.56
N GLU A 97 5.97 -0.54 -3.61
CA GLU A 97 6.10 0.85 -3.18
C GLU A 97 7.58 1.17 -2.99
N ARG A 98 8.05 2.27 -3.58
CA ARG A 98 9.41 2.77 -3.43
C ARG A 98 9.35 4.22 -2.96
N VAL A 99 10.01 4.51 -1.86
CA VAL A 99 10.19 5.86 -1.33
C VAL A 99 11.69 6.13 -1.27
N GLU A 100 12.15 7.13 -2.01
CA GLU A 100 13.58 7.48 -2.07
C GLU A 100 14.01 8.39 -0.93
N GLY A 101 13.07 9.10 -0.33
CA GLY A 101 13.27 9.91 0.88
C GLY A 101 12.68 9.23 2.11
N ASP A 102 12.15 10.01 3.02
CA ASP A 102 11.58 9.54 4.28
C ASP A 102 10.14 9.05 4.11
N ALA A 103 9.78 7.98 4.80
CA ALA A 103 8.42 7.50 4.91
C ALA A 103 7.94 7.62 6.36
N HIS A 104 6.84 8.35 6.59
CA HIS A 104 6.25 8.54 7.90
C HIS A 104 4.85 7.93 7.97
N LEU A 105 4.63 7.04 8.94
CA LEU A 105 3.33 6.46 9.23
C LEU A 105 2.92 6.82 10.66
N ARG A 106 1.75 7.43 10.83
CA ARG A 106 1.17 7.70 12.14
C ARG A 106 -0.24 7.13 12.21
N VAL A 107 -0.47 6.21 13.15
CA VAL A 107 -1.76 5.56 13.36
C VAL A 107 -2.23 5.88 14.78
N PHE A 108 -3.39 6.54 14.92
CA PHE A 108 -3.98 6.85 16.24
C PHE A 108 -4.79 5.68 16.83
N GLY A 109 -5.22 4.77 15.99
CA GLY A 109 -6.00 3.60 16.38
C GLY A 109 -5.15 2.33 16.38
N LYS A 110 -5.75 1.22 15.98
CA LYS A 110 -5.10 -0.08 15.87
C LYS A 110 -4.42 -0.23 14.51
N GLN A 111 -3.25 -0.85 14.51
CA GLN A 111 -2.60 -1.33 13.29
C GLN A 111 -2.52 -2.86 13.37
N ASN A 112 -3.14 -3.56 12.41
CA ASN A 112 -3.07 -5.00 12.28
C ASN A 112 -2.34 -5.36 10.98
N GLN A 113 -1.42 -6.31 11.08
CA GLN A 113 -0.73 -6.85 9.91
C GLN A 113 -0.83 -8.38 9.96
N ARG A 114 -1.20 -9.00 8.85
CA ARG A 114 -1.20 -10.45 8.67
C ARG A 114 -0.45 -10.80 7.39
N VAL A 115 0.54 -11.66 7.51
CA VAL A 115 1.35 -12.16 6.39
C VAL A 115 1.25 -13.67 6.39
N GLU A 116 0.71 -14.27 5.33
CA GLU A 116 0.55 -15.74 5.23
C GLU A 116 1.87 -16.41 4.83
N GLY A 117 2.79 -15.69 4.23
CA GLY A 117 4.08 -16.19 3.81
C GLY A 117 5.23 -15.66 4.66
N LYS A 118 6.40 -15.53 4.04
CA LYS A 118 7.61 -14.99 4.67
C LYS A 118 7.51 -13.46 4.78
N GLN A 119 7.81 -12.91 5.96
CA GLN A 119 8.06 -11.50 6.16
C GLN A 119 9.56 -11.27 6.35
N SER A 120 10.15 -10.35 5.57
CA SER A 120 11.56 -9.95 5.68
C SER A 120 11.66 -8.48 6.01
N THR A 121 12.54 -8.11 6.95
CA THR A 121 12.84 -6.73 7.30
C THR A 121 14.34 -6.53 7.32
N ILE A 122 14.84 -5.57 6.54
CA ILE A 122 16.25 -5.19 6.47
C ILE A 122 16.36 -3.74 6.90
N VAL A 123 17.12 -3.48 7.94
CA VAL A 123 17.44 -2.13 8.44
C VAL A 123 18.96 -1.97 8.44
N LYS A 124 19.48 -1.09 7.57
CA LYS A 124 20.94 -0.86 7.48
C LYS A 124 21.49 0.02 8.60
N GLY A 125 20.64 0.82 9.22
CA GLY A 125 20.95 1.65 10.37
C GLY A 125 20.37 1.08 11.67
N ASP A 126 20.02 1.94 12.59
CA ASP A 126 19.46 1.57 13.88
C ASP A 126 17.97 1.24 13.80
N ARG A 127 17.55 0.27 14.59
CA ARG A 127 16.13 -0.02 14.83
C ARG A 127 15.79 0.22 16.28
N HIS A 128 14.89 1.17 16.55
CA HIS A 128 14.37 1.45 17.88
C HIS A 128 12.91 1.04 17.98
N GLU A 129 12.54 0.37 19.06
CA GLU A 129 11.17 -0.05 19.32
C GLU A 129 10.81 0.22 20.79
N ILE A 130 9.73 0.95 21.03
CA ILE A 130 9.22 1.26 22.37
C ILE A 130 7.77 0.75 22.45
N VAL A 131 7.51 -0.12 23.43
CA VAL A 131 6.17 -0.68 23.67
C VAL A 131 5.73 -0.27 25.08
N GLY A 132 4.66 0.51 25.17
CA GLY A 132 4.19 1.09 26.43
C GLY A 132 3.60 0.10 27.44
N LYS A 133 3.29 -1.14 27.03
CA LYS A 133 2.75 -2.18 27.92
C LYS A 133 3.46 -3.51 27.71
N ASN A 134 2.87 -4.42 26.95
CA ASN A 134 3.40 -5.77 26.78
C ASN A 134 3.99 -5.94 25.38
N TYR A 135 5.15 -6.55 25.30
CA TYR A 135 5.74 -7.04 24.06
C TYR A 135 5.83 -8.57 24.14
N ALA A 136 5.06 -9.26 23.32
CA ALA A 136 4.99 -10.71 23.33
C ALA A 136 5.42 -11.27 21.97
N ILE A 137 6.36 -12.22 21.97
CA ILE A 137 6.83 -12.92 20.78
C ILE A 137 6.51 -14.39 20.98
N GLY A 138 5.70 -14.97 20.06
CA GLY A 138 5.41 -16.39 20.01
C GLY A 138 5.94 -16.97 18.71
N VAL A 139 6.79 -18.02 18.80
CA VAL A 139 7.39 -18.69 17.65
C VAL A 139 7.24 -20.19 17.85
N ALA A 140 6.80 -20.90 16.80
CA ALA A 140 6.55 -22.33 16.88
C ALA A 140 7.84 -23.16 16.97
N GLU A 141 8.92 -22.72 16.32
CA GLU A 141 10.16 -23.49 16.23
C GLU A 141 11.29 -22.83 17.02
N GLU A 142 11.86 -21.73 16.55
CA GLU A 142 13.11 -21.19 17.08
C GLU A 142 13.11 -19.67 17.06
N ILE A 143 13.64 -19.04 18.13
CA ILE A 143 14.04 -17.65 18.16
C ILE A 143 15.57 -17.61 18.25
N HIS A 144 16.22 -17.12 17.20
CA HIS A 144 17.65 -16.90 17.18
C HIS A 144 17.96 -15.40 17.35
N VAL A 145 18.67 -15.04 18.40
CA VAL A 145 19.16 -13.69 18.67
C VAL A 145 20.67 -13.70 18.65
N ALA A 146 21.27 -13.01 17.71
CA ALA A 146 22.73 -12.90 17.60
C ALA A 146 23.15 -11.43 17.53
N ALA A 147 24.20 -11.05 18.25
CA ALA A 147 24.81 -9.74 18.21
C ALA A 147 26.33 -9.86 18.05
N GLY A 148 26.93 -8.97 17.23
CA GLY A 148 28.38 -8.98 17.01
C GLY A 148 29.21 -8.59 18.24
N GLN A 149 28.62 -7.86 19.19
CA GLN A 149 29.34 -7.40 20.40
C GLN A 149 28.65 -7.82 21.71
N ALA A 150 27.39 -7.46 21.92
CA ALA A 150 26.70 -7.72 23.18
C ALA A 150 25.20 -7.93 23.01
N VAL A 151 24.64 -8.81 23.85
CA VAL A 151 23.21 -8.93 24.11
C VAL A 151 22.98 -8.58 25.57
N VAL A 152 22.21 -7.54 25.84
CA VAL A 152 21.83 -7.13 27.18
C VAL A 152 20.35 -7.41 27.39
N LEU A 153 20.02 -8.18 28.44
CA LEU A 153 18.65 -8.45 28.86
C LEU A 153 18.51 -7.88 30.28
N GLU A 154 17.63 -6.88 30.42
CA GLU A 154 17.41 -6.18 31.67
C GLU A 154 15.93 -6.23 32.06
N ALA A 155 15.64 -6.50 33.31
CA ALA A 155 14.31 -6.47 33.87
C ALA A 155 14.33 -5.75 35.24
N GLY A 156 13.37 -4.86 35.46
CA GLY A 156 13.29 -4.07 36.70
C GLY A 156 12.93 -4.90 37.94
N GLN A 157 12.33 -6.08 37.81
CA GLN A 157 11.91 -6.91 38.93
C GLN A 157 12.31 -8.37 38.81
N ASP A 158 12.07 -9.01 37.67
CA ASP A 158 12.26 -10.44 37.49
C ASP A 158 12.69 -10.75 36.04
N LEU A 159 13.81 -11.39 35.87
CA LEU A 159 14.25 -11.98 34.62
C LEU A 159 14.23 -13.51 34.77
N THR A 160 13.41 -14.18 33.98
CA THR A 160 13.32 -15.64 33.99
C THR A 160 13.65 -16.22 32.62
N ILE A 161 14.63 -17.16 32.57
CA ILE A 161 14.95 -17.99 31.41
C ILE A 161 14.56 -19.41 31.77
N LYS A 162 13.57 -19.97 31.05
CA LYS A 162 12.96 -21.27 31.39
C LYS A 162 13.05 -22.24 30.24
N GLY A 163 13.34 -23.49 30.53
CA GLY A 163 13.26 -24.64 29.64
C GLY A 163 12.60 -25.85 30.31
N PRO A 164 12.35 -26.95 29.59
CA PRO A 164 11.67 -28.16 30.11
C PRO A 164 12.39 -28.81 31.30
N GLY A 165 13.71 -28.64 31.39
CA GLY A 165 14.55 -29.26 32.46
C GLY A 165 14.84 -28.39 33.67
N GLY A 166 14.52 -27.07 33.59
CA GLY A 166 14.83 -26.14 34.68
C GLY A 166 14.69 -24.68 34.28
N PHE A 167 15.17 -23.78 35.12
CA PHE A 167 15.15 -22.34 34.88
C PHE A 167 16.32 -21.61 35.57
N ILE A 168 16.59 -20.42 35.08
CA ILE A 168 17.40 -19.40 35.72
C ILE A 168 16.49 -18.22 36.00
N ARG A 169 16.44 -17.73 37.21
CA ARG A 169 15.69 -16.56 37.64
C ARG A 169 16.61 -15.58 38.40
N ILE A 170 16.50 -14.32 38.04
CA ILE A 170 17.21 -13.22 38.68
C ILE A 170 16.16 -12.24 39.19
N ASP A 171 16.08 -12.06 40.48
CA ASP A 171 15.16 -11.16 41.16
C ASP A 171 15.82 -10.44 42.35
N GLN A 172 15.03 -9.70 43.13
CA GLN A 172 15.56 -8.98 44.32
C GLN A 172 16.20 -9.88 45.37
N SER A 173 15.88 -11.16 45.43
CA SER A 173 16.46 -12.12 46.37
C SER A 173 17.81 -12.71 45.89
N GLY A 174 18.14 -12.48 44.61
CA GLY A 174 19.38 -12.96 44.02
C GLY A 174 19.17 -13.84 42.79
N VAL A 175 20.09 -14.76 42.51
CA VAL A 175 20.08 -15.66 41.37
C VAL A 175 19.67 -17.06 41.81
N THR A 176 18.58 -17.57 41.27
CA THR A 176 18.12 -18.95 41.49
C THR A 176 18.36 -19.80 40.24
N ILE A 177 19.11 -20.87 40.35
CA ILE A 177 19.30 -21.86 39.27
C ILE A 177 18.73 -23.19 39.78
N ARG A 178 17.74 -23.73 39.05
CA ARG A 178 17.10 -24.99 39.42
C ARG A 178 16.92 -25.87 38.16
N GLY A 179 17.33 -27.11 38.26
CA GLY A 179 17.17 -28.14 37.24
C GLY A 179 17.29 -29.54 37.82
N LYS A 180 16.99 -30.57 37.02
CA LYS A 180 17.24 -31.98 37.42
C LYS A 180 18.72 -32.23 37.70
N VAL A 181 19.60 -31.61 36.92
CA VAL A 181 21.06 -31.60 37.08
C VAL A 181 21.54 -30.19 36.74
N VAL A 182 22.40 -29.62 37.57
CA VAL A 182 23.12 -28.37 37.32
C VAL A 182 24.58 -28.70 37.10
N LYS A 183 25.11 -28.48 35.92
CA LYS A 183 26.53 -28.69 35.58
C LYS A 183 27.22 -27.32 35.53
N ILE A 184 28.22 -27.13 36.33
CA ILE A 184 29.03 -25.92 36.38
C ILE A 184 30.46 -26.30 36.01
N ASN A 185 31.01 -25.69 34.98
CA ASN A 185 32.38 -25.90 34.52
C ASN A 185 32.73 -27.36 34.20
N SER A 186 31.73 -28.13 33.68
CA SER A 186 31.85 -29.59 33.52
C SER A 186 31.91 -30.05 32.04
N GLY A 187 32.24 -29.15 31.12
CA GLY A 187 32.23 -29.42 29.68
C GLY A 187 30.81 -29.40 29.06
N GLY A 188 30.73 -29.51 27.77
CA GLY A 188 29.54 -29.40 26.96
C GLY A 188 29.79 -28.51 25.73
N SER A 189 28.81 -28.45 24.79
CA SER A 189 28.82 -27.51 23.67
C SER A 189 27.59 -26.63 23.72
N PRO A 190 27.68 -25.36 23.28
CA PRO A 190 26.52 -24.51 23.12
C PRO A 190 25.61 -25.04 22.00
N GLY A 191 24.36 -24.67 22.04
CA GLY A 191 23.47 -24.88 20.93
C GLY A 191 23.76 -23.87 19.80
N ASP A 192 23.52 -24.27 18.57
CA ASP A 192 23.61 -23.44 17.38
C ASP A 192 22.20 -23.03 16.94
N GLY A 193 22.01 -21.81 16.46
CA GLY A 193 20.76 -21.31 15.93
C GLY A 193 20.85 -21.05 14.43
N LYS A 194 19.69 -20.91 13.77
CA LYS A 194 19.61 -20.54 12.36
C LYS A 194 19.74 -19.03 12.20
N GLY A 195 20.70 -18.58 11.41
CA GLY A 195 20.90 -17.16 11.10
C GLY A 195 19.74 -16.55 10.31
N SER A 196 19.65 -15.23 10.34
CA SER A 196 18.68 -14.47 9.56
C SER A 196 19.05 -14.46 8.07
N SER A 197 18.07 -14.69 7.20
CA SER A 197 18.21 -14.62 5.72
C SER A 197 17.01 -13.90 5.12
N PRO A 198 16.93 -12.56 5.26
CA PRO A 198 15.86 -11.77 4.67
C PRO A 198 15.99 -11.68 3.15
N SER A 199 14.87 -11.48 2.47
CA SER A 199 14.83 -11.21 1.03
C SER A 199 14.72 -9.72 0.77
N GLU A 200 15.37 -9.22 -0.27
CA GLU A 200 15.19 -7.85 -0.75
C GLU A 200 13.79 -7.69 -1.38
N PRO A 201 13.19 -6.49 -1.28
CA PRO A 201 11.93 -6.21 -1.93
C PRO A 201 12.07 -6.10 -3.46
N ASP A 202 11.02 -6.48 -4.19
CA ASP A 202 10.93 -6.25 -5.63
C ASP A 202 10.89 -4.75 -5.95
N ALA A 203 11.53 -4.34 -7.03
CA ALA A 203 11.50 -2.95 -7.49
C ALA A 203 10.11 -2.52 -7.96
N ALA A 204 9.70 -1.31 -7.59
CA ALA A 204 8.53 -0.66 -8.17
C ALA A 204 8.86 -0.16 -9.60
N VAL A 205 7.88 -0.26 -10.51
CA VAL A 205 7.98 0.21 -11.88
C VAL A 205 7.34 1.60 -11.98
N GLU A 206 8.02 2.52 -12.65
CA GLU A 206 7.49 3.86 -12.89
C GLU A 206 6.39 3.85 -13.95
N ALA A 207 5.43 4.77 -13.85
CA ALA A 207 4.41 4.96 -14.86
C ALA A 207 5.02 5.61 -16.11
N GLU A 208 4.76 5.01 -17.27
CA GLU A 208 5.08 5.56 -18.59
C GLU A 208 3.82 6.20 -19.17
N VAL A 209 3.78 7.53 -19.18
CA VAL A 209 2.61 8.29 -19.67
C VAL A 209 3.01 9.08 -20.91
N ASP A 210 2.30 8.88 -22.01
CA ASP A 210 2.47 9.62 -23.25
C ASP A 210 2.20 11.11 -23.07
N ASP A 211 3.09 11.95 -23.56
CA ASP A 211 2.84 13.39 -23.66
C ASP A 211 1.94 13.70 -24.87
N VAL A 212 0.70 14.03 -24.58
CA VAL A 212 -0.33 14.35 -25.59
C VAL A 212 0.08 15.55 -26.48
N SER A 213 0.89 16.48 -25.99
CA SER A 213 1.36 17.66 -26.74
C SER A 213 2.28 17.28 -27.91
N VAL A 214 3.09 16.24 -27.74
CA VAL A 214 4.04 15.77 -28.78
C VAL A 214 3.32 15.05 -29.91
N THR A 215 2.25 14.32 -29.63
CA THR A 215 1.54 13.50 -30.62
C THR A 215 0.67 14.34 -31.58
N LEU A 216 0.27 15.56 -31.22
CA LEU A 216 -0.55 16.44 -32.07
C LEU A 216 0.25 17.21 -33.12
N ILE A 217 1.59 17.25 -33.01
CA ILE A 217 2.47 18.01 -33.92
C ILE A 217 2.97 17.14 -35.08
N GLY A 218 2.78 15.82 -35.03
CA GLY A 218 3.33 14.84 -35.99
C GLY A 218 2.30 14.19 -36.94
N GLN A 219 1.08 14.74 -37.11
CA GLN A 219 0.09 14.26 -38.10
C GLN A 219 -0.29 15.33 -39.09
#